data_e19226859b17f9f5c64c3a88ed795fb2
#
_entry.id   e19226859b17f9f5c64c3a88ed795fb2
#
_cell.length_a   1.000
_cell.length_b   1.000
_cell.length_c   1.000
_cell.angle_alpha   90.00
_cell.angle_beta   90.00
_cell.angle_gamma   90.00
#
_symmetry.space_group_name_H-M   'P 1'
#
loop_
_entity.id
_entity.type
_entity.pdbx_description
1 polymer ?
#
loop_
_entity_poly.entity_id
_entity_poly.type
_entity_poly.pdbx_seq_one_letter_code
_entity_poly.pdbx_strand_id
1 'polypeptide(L)'
;FDISGYEVIHEPVENNTAAVAAKLAMQGKVKIIVKGHIHTDILMKEVLKREYKLLGKTRLSHVWHMTLEKDDKPLIITDGALNVLPNVKTKMHILKNVIDFSKRIGNNRPKVAVFSATEEVLDSIQSSMEAKEITELSKKEGLDADVFGPLAFDNCISKKSAEIKGIKNVVAGDADVLLVPSV
;
A
#
# COMPACT_ATOMS: atom_id res chain seq x y z
N PHE A 1 -27.88 -13.57 8.53
CA PHE A 1 -27.37 -12.20 8.69
C PHE A 1 -28.58 -11.27 8.78
N ASP A 2 -28.74 -10.54 9.88
CA ASP A 2 -29.80 -9.54 10.01
C ASP A 2 -29.34 -8.24 9.34
N ILE A 3 -30.07 -7.81 8.31
CA ILE A 3 -29.80 -6.59 7.54
C ILE A 3 -30.86 -5.50 7.79
N SER A 4 -31.75 -5.68 8.76
CA SER A 4 -32.88 -4.77 9.02
C SER A 4 -32.43 -3.34 9.42
N GLY A 5 -31.21 -3.19 9.93
CA GLY A 5 -30.62 -1.91 10.31
C GLY A 5 -29.88 -1.18 9.17
N TYR A 6 -29.88 -1.72 7.95
CA TYR A 6 -29.11 -1.17 6.84
C TYR A 6 -30.03 -0.75 5.69
N GLU A 7 -29.65 0.34 5.01
CA GLU A 7 -30.27 0.71 3.73
C GLU A 7 -29.86 -0.28 2.65
N VAL A 8 -30.82 -0.92 2.01
CA VAL A 8 -30.60 -1.90 0.95
C VAL A 8 -31.03 -1.31 -0.39
N ILE A 9 -30.09 -1.23 -1.32
CA ILE A 9 -30.38 -0.86 -2.72
C ILE A 9 -30.29 -2.12 -3.56
N HIS A 10 -31.43 -2.59 -4.05
CA HIS A 10 -31.49 -3.78 -4.90
C HIS A 10 -31.13 -3.43 -6.35
N GLU A 11 -30.04 -4.01 -6.86
CA GLU A 11 -29.62 -3.90 -8.26
C GLU A 11 -29.24 -5.30 -8.79
N PRO A 12 -30.03 -5.89 -9.69
CA PRO A 12 -29.81 -7.25 -10.15
C PRO A 12 -28.68 -7.40 -11.17
N VAL A 13 -28.22 -6.29 -11.76
CA VAL A 13 -27.17 -6.32 -12.78
C VAL A 13 -25.83 -5.93 -12.17
N GLU A 14 -24.86 -6.84 -12.20
CA GLU A 14 -23.55 -6.71 -11.55
C GLU A 14 -22.80 -5.41 -11.94
N ASN A 15 -22.78 -5.08 -13.23
CA ASN A 15 -22.16 -3.83 -13.71
C ASN A 15 -22.83 -2.58 -13.11
N ASN A 16 -24.15 -2.60 -13.00
CA ASN A 16 -24.90 -1.49 -12.40
C ASN A 16 -24.65 -1.39 -10.90
N THR A 17 -24.49 -2.52 -10.19
CA THR A 17 -24.14 -2.53 -8.76
C THR A 17 -22.85 -1.76 -8.51
N ALA A 18 -21.81 -1.98 -9.33
CA ALA A 18 -20.55 -1.25 -9.25
C ALA A 18 -20.76 0.25 -9.51
N ALA A 19 -21.59 0.60 -10.51
CA ALA A 19 -21.90 1.99 -10.83
C ALA A 19 -22.64 2.71 -9.69
N VAL A 20 -23.60 2.03 -9.04
CA VAL A 20 -24.32 2.56 -7.88
C VAL A 20 -23.34 2.84 -6.73
N ALA A 21 -22.45 1.89 -6.41
CA ALA A 21 -21.45 2.05 -5.37
C ALA A 21 -20.51 3.23 -5.64
N ALA A 22 -19.99 3.34 -6.89
CA ALA A 22 -19.12 4.43 -7.29
C ALA A 22 -19.85 5.80 -7.23
N LYS A 23 -21.12 5.86 -7.61
CA LYS A 23 -21.95 7.06 -7.53
C LYS A 23 -22.21 7.51 -6.09
N LEU A 24 -22.47 6.59 -5.17
CA LEU A 24 -22.63 6.88 -3.75
C LEU A 24 -21.33 7.45 -3.14
N ALA A 25 -20.19 6.88 -3.53
CA ALA A 25 -18.88 7.39 -3.12
C ALA A 25 -18.62 8.81 -3.68
N MET A 26 -18.90 9.04 -4.96
CA MET A 26 -18.81 10.37 -5.58
C MET A 26 -19.68 11.42 -4.87
N GLN A 27 -20.86 11.02 -4.40
CA GLN A 27 -21.77 11.89 -3.66
C GLN A 27 -21.35 12.12 -2.19
N GLY A 28 -20.27 11.47 -1.75
CA GLY A 28 -19.82 11.54 -0.34
C GLY A 28 -20.72 10.80 0.66
N LYS A 29 -21.69 10.02 0.17
CA LYS A 29 -22.59 9.24 1.02
C LYS A 29 -21.89 8.06 1.68
N VAL A 30 -20.87 7.50 1.03
CA VAL A 30 -20.03 6.44 1.56
C VAL A 30 -18.55 6.83 1.43
N LYS A 31 -17.74 6.41 2.41
CA LYS A 31 -16.28 6.66 2.45
C LYS A 31 -15.47 5.42 2.14
N ILE A 32 -16.09 4.25 2.24
CA ILE A 32 -15.49 2.94 2.03
C ILE A 32 -16.44 2.13 1.16
N ILE A 33 -15.90 1.49 0.14
CA ILE A 33 -16.63 0.49 -0.67
C ILE A 33 -16.03 -0.87 -0.33
N VAL A 34 -16.88 -1.78 0.16
CA VAL A 34 -16.50 -3.17 0.43
C VAL A 34 -17.15 -4.05 -0.63
N LYS A 35 -16.34 -4.81 -1.38
CA LYS A 35 -16.88 -5.76 -2.35
C LYS A 35 -17.10 -7.13 -1.71
N GLY A 36 -18.23 -7.74 -2.03
CA GLY A 36 -18.51 -9.15 -1.79
C GLY A 36 -18.22 -9.98 -3.05
N HIS A 37 -19.25 -10.58 -3.63
CA HIS A 37 -19.13 -11.54 -4.73
C HIS A 37 -18.91 -10.92 -6.12
N ILE A 38 -18.98 -9.60 -6.27
CA ILE A 38 -18.74 -8.91 -7.53
C ILE A 38 -17.28 -9.11 -8.00
N HIS A 39 -17.05 -9.24 -9.31
CA HIS A 39 -15.71 -9.32 -9.88
C HIS A 39 -14.93 -8.01 -9.70
N THR A 40 -13.64 -8.13 -9.34
CA THR A 40 -12.80 -6.97 -9.02
C THR A 40 -12.61 -6.04 -10.21
N ASP A 41 -12.46 -6.58 -11.41
CA ASP A 41 -12.31 -5.82 -12.65
C ASP A 41 -13.56 -4.98 -12.98
N ILE A 42 -14.76 -5.49 -12.71
CA ILE A 42 -16.02 -4.76 -12.89
C ILE A 42 -16.06 -3.57 -11.93
N LEU A 43 -15.80 -3.80 -10.64
CA LEU A 43 -15.77 -2.71 -9.66
C LEU A 43 -14.71 -1.66 -10.00
N MET A 44 -13.49 -2.12 -10.32
CA MET A 44 -12.38 -1.22 -10.64
C MET A 44 -12.63 -0.42 -11.91
N LYS A 45 -13.21 -1.03 -12.94
CA LYS A 45 -13.60 -0.33 -14.18
C LYS A 45 -14.55 0.82 -13.89
N GLU A 46 -15.50 0.64 -12.98
CA GLU A 46 -16.41 1.72 -12.59
C GLU A 46 -15.70 2.78 -11.73
N VAL A 47 -15.02 2.39 -10.66
CA VAL A 47 -14.35 3.31 -9.74
C VAL A 47 -13.32 4.20 -10.45
N LEU A 48 -12.67 3.69 -11.52
CA LEU A 48 -11.67 4.41 -12.30
C LEU A 48 -12.26 5.39 -13.33
N LYS A 49 -13.57 5.40 -13.53
CA LYS A 49 -14.20 6.35 -14.46
C LYS A 49 -13.98 7.79 -14.02
N ARG A 50 -13.55 8.63 -14.95
CA ARG A 50 -13.26 10.06 -14.69
C ARG A 50 -14.48 10.84 -14.21
N GLU A 51 -15.68 10.43 -14.59
CA GLU A 51 -16.93 11.09 -14.20
C GLU A 51 -17.19 11.06 -12.71
N TYR A 52 -16.75 10.01 -12.00
CA TYR A 52 -16.93 9.91 -10.55
C TYR A 52 -15.91 10.70 -9.74
N LYS A 53 -14.79 11.13 -10.36
CA LYS A 53 -13.73 11.93 -9.70
C LYS A 53 -13.22 11.32 -8.38
N LEU A 54 -13.27 9.99 -8.26
CA LEU A 54 -12.83 9.28 -7.06
C LEU A 54 -11.30 9.19 -6.97
N LEU A 55 -10.62 9.27 -8.12
CA LEU A 55 -9.16 9.30 -8.14
C LEU A 55 -8.67 10.71 -7.83
N GLY A 56 -7.78 10.82 -6.83
CA GLY A 56 -7.06 12.03 -6.52
C GLY A 56 -5.89 12.28 -7.50
N LYS A 57 -4.91 13.06 -7.04
CA LYS A 57 -3.67 13.35 -7.80
C LYS A 57 -2.64 12.22 -7.75
N THR A 58 -2.82 11.25 -6.86
CA THR A 58 -1.97 10.07 -6.69
C THR A 58 -2.47 8.90 -7.53
N ARG A 59 -1.57 7.98 -7.88
CA ARG A 59 -1.97 6.72 -8.50
C ARG A 59 -2.66 5.82 -7.47
N LEU A 60 -3.58 5.00 -7.94
CA LEU A 60 -4.16 3.93 -7.13
C LEU A 60 -3.08 2.90 -6.81
N SER A 61 -3.11 2.36 -5.61
CA SER A 61 -2.23 1.28 -5.17
C SER A 61 -2.99 0.27 -4.32
N HIS A 62 -2.45 -0.92 -4.24
CA HIS A 62 -3.01 -2.00 -3.43
C HIS A 62 -2.23 -2.15 -2.12
N VAL A 63 -2.95 -2.43 -1.05
CA VAL A 63 -2.37 -2.67 0.28
C VAL A 63 -2.88 -3.99 0.84
N TRP A 64 -1.96 -4.89 1.16
CA TRP A 64 -2.23 -6.03 2.01
C TRP A 64 -1.97 -5.64 3.47
N HIS A 65 -2.98 -5.76 4.33
CA HIS A 65 -2.83 -5.62 5.77
C HIS A 65 -2.94 -7.00 6.39
N MET A 66 -1.83 -7.52 6.89
CA MET A 66 -1.71 -8.89 7.37
C MET A 66 -1.45 -8.90 8.87
N THR A 67 -2.16 -9.76 9.59
CA THR A 67 -1.96 -10.01 11.02
C THR A 67 -1.72 -11.50 11.20
N LEU A 68 -0.67 -11.85 11.92
CA LEU A 68 -0.40 -13.24 12.31
C LEU A 68 -1.06 -13.51 13.67
N GLU A 69 -1.59 -14.71 13.87
CA GLU A 69 -2.26 -15.09 15.14
C GLU A 69 -1.37 -14.92 16.39
N LYS A 70 -0.06 -14.94 16.21
CA LYS A 70 0.93 -14.87 17.30
C LYS A 70 1.62 -13.51 17.43
N ASP A 71 1.37 -12.59 16.50
CA ASP A 71 1.99 -11.28 16.47
C ASP A 71 0.94 -10.19 16.54
N ASP A 72 1.01 -9.36 17.56
CA ASP A 72 0.14 -8.18 17.70
C ASP A 72 0.48 -7.07 16.70
N LYS A 73 1.64 -7.16 16.03
CA LYS A 73 2.09 -6.16 15.06
C LYS A 73 1.69 -6.56 13.64
N PRO A 74 0.77 -5.82 13.00
CA PRO A 74 0.43 -6.08 11.60
C PRO A 74 1.60 -5.73 10.68
N LEU A 75 1.75 -6.49 9.59
CA LEU A 75 2.64 -6.20 8.48
C LEU A 75 1.83 -5.74 7.26
N ILE A 76 2.19 -4.60 6.72
CA ILE A 76 1.59 -4.04 5.51
C ILE A 76 2.51 -4.32 4.33
N ILE A 77 1.96 -4.80 3.21
CA ILE A 77 2.70 -5.03 1.96
C ILE A 77 2.05 -4.23 0.84
N THR A 78 2.83 -3.47 0.08
CA THR A 78 2.38 -2.62 -1.04
C THR A 78 3.48 -2.45 -2.11
N ASP A 79 3.22 -2.30 -3.38
CA ASP A 79 1.99 -2.62 -4.09
C ASP A 79 2.14 -4.06 -4.63
N GLY A 80 1.29 -4.92 -4.15
CA GLY A 80 1.37 -6.34 -4.50
C GLY A 80 0.31 -6.78 -5.53
N ALA A 81 -0.35 -5.87 -6.26
CA ALA A 81 -1.44 -6.30 -7.14
C ALA A 81 -1.80 -5.37 -8.31
N LEU A 82 -1.53 -4.07 -8.25
CA LEU A 82 -2.04 -3.11 -9.25
C LEU A 82 -0.97 -2.56 -10.20
N ASN A 83 0.19 -2.20 -9.68
CA ASN A 83 1.26 -1.63 -10.49
C ASN A 83 2.31 -2.70 -10.74
N VAL A 84 2.22 -3.39 -11.90
CA VAL A 84 3.04 -4.58 -12.21
C VAL A 84 4.54 -4.28 -12.18
N LEU A 85 4.97 -3.22 -12.86
CA LEU A 85 6.39 -2.80 -12.90
C LEU A 85 6.48 -1.27 -12.67
N PRO A 86 6.30 -0.82 -11.42
CA PRO A 86 6.30 0.60 -11.12
C PRO A 86 7.70 1.19 -11.17
N ASN A 87 7.89 2.32 -11.86
CA ASN A 87 9.10 3.11 -11.77
C ASN A 87 9.16 3.90 -10.45
N VAL A 88 10.30 4.53 -10.14
CA VAL A 88 10.50 5.30 -8.89
C VAL A 88 9.39 6.33 -8.66
N LYS A 89 8.99 7.09 -9.69
CA LYS A 89 7.90 8.08 -9.56
C LYS A 89 6.59 7.43 -9.13
N THR A 90 6.25 6.28 -9.69
CA THR A 90 5.06 5.51 -9.32
C THR A 90 5.19 4.96 -7.90
N LYS A 91 6.35 4.42 -7.53
CA LYS A 91 6.65 3.94 -6.16
C LYS A 91 6.54 5.06 -5.12
N MET A 92 6.92 6.30 -5.46
CA MET A 92 6.68 7.45 -4.57
C MET A 92 5.18 7.76 -4.36
N HIS A 93 4.32 7.54 -5.37
CA HIS A 93 2.87 7.63 -5.17
C HIS A 93 2.36 6.51 -4.27
N ILE A 94 2.81 5.26 -4.49
CA ILE A 94 2.47 4.09 -3.66
C ILE A 94 2.90 4.33 -2.21
N LEU A 95 4.13 4.83 -2.01
CA LEU A 95 4.67 5.19 -0.69
C LEU A 95 3.79 6.22 0.04
N LYS A 96 3.39 7.29 -0.65
CA LYS A 96 2.51 8.32 -0.07
C LYS A 96 1.14 7.76 0.31
N ASN A 97 0.58 6.90 -0.54
CA ASN A 97 -0.70 6.25 -0.26
C ASN A 97 -0.62 5.36 0.99
N VAL A 98 0.43 4.55 1.13
CA VAL A 98 0.55 3.64 2.29
C VAL A 98 0.86 4.39 3.57
N ILE A 99 1.58 5.51 3.51
CA ILE A 99 1.78 6.40 4.67
C ILE A 99 0.45 6.99 5.13
N ASP A 100 -0.37 7.54 4.20
CA ASP A 100 -1.70 8.06 4.53
C ASP A 100 -2.62 6.96 5.08
N PHE A 101 -2.62 5.77 4.47
CA PHE A 101 -3.34 4.60 4.97
C PHE A 101 -2.92 4.23 6.40
N SER A 102 -1.61 4.10 6.65
CA SER A 102 -1.07 3.74 7.97
C SER A 102 -1.51 4.72 9.05
N LYS A 103 -1.50 6.03 8.75
CA LYS A 103 -1.98 7.05 9.67
C LYS A 103 -3.47 6.91 9.98
N ARG A 104 -4.29 6.59 8.98
CA ARG A 104 -5.73 6.40 9.16
C ARG A 104 -6.09 5.20 10.03
N ILE A 105 -5.23 4.19 10.07
CA ILE A 105 -5.39 3.01 10.94
C ILE A 105 -4.66 3.15 12.28
N GLY A 106 -4.10 4.33 12.60
CA GLY A 106 -3.54 4.65 13.91
C GLY A 106 -2.02 4.62 14.02
N ASN A 107 -1.29 4.27 12.95
CA ASN A 107 0.18 4.38 12.93
C ASN A 107 0.60 5.73 12.36
N ASN A 108 0.84 6.72 13.22
CA ASN A 108 1.12 8.09 12.81
C ASN A 108 2.50 8.30 12.17
N ARG A 109 3.46 7.39 12.39
CA ARG A 109 4.80 7.45 11.80
C ARG A 109 5.28 6.04 11.42
N PRO A 110 4.78 5.50 10.29
CA PRO A 110 5.11 4.15 9.87
C PRO A 110 6.58 4.00 9.49
N LYS A 111 7.15 2.85 9.83
CA LYS A 111 8.47 2.40 9.40
C LYS A 111 8.32 1.65 8.09
N VAL A 112 8.77 2.24 6.99
CA VAL A 112 8.64 1.69 5.66
C VAL A 112 9.98 1.16 5.15
N ALA A 113 10.07 -0.16 5.01
CA ALA A 113 11.19 -0.82 4.36
C ALA A 113 10.99 -0.79 2.83
N VAL A 114 11.94 -0.24 2.08
CA VAL A 114 11.95 -0.35 0.63
C VAL A 114 12.68 -1.64 0.28
N PHE A 115 11.88 -2.65 -0.07
CA PHE A 115 12.32 -4.02 -0.26
C PHE A 115 13.15 -4.21 -1.54
N SER A 116 14.20 -4.99 -1.44
CA SER A 116 15.04 -5.45 -2.55
C SER A 116 15.54 -6.87 -2.30
N ALA A 117 16.15 -7.47 -3.30
CA ALA A 117 16.80 -8.78 -3.17
C ALA A 117 18.06 -8.74 -2.28
N THR A 118 18.58 -7.54 -1.99
CA THR A 118 19.81 -7.32 -1.19
C THR A 118 19.70 -6.04 -0.39
N GLU A 119 20.48 -5.92 0.67
CA GLU A 119 20.69 -4.70 1.46
C GLU A 119 21.79 -3.79 0.89
N GLU A 120 22.56 -4.29 -0.07
CA GLU A 120 23.61 -3.52 -0.75
C GLU A 120 23.07 -2.82 -1.98
N VAL A 121 23.60 -1.62 -2.26
CA VAL A 121 23.27 -0.87 -3.48
C VAL A 121 24.18 -1.37 -4.60
N LEU A 122 23.64 -2.14 -5.52
CA LEU A 122 24.36 -2.76 -6.63
C LEU A 122 23.76 -2.35 -7.96
N ASP A 123 24.60 -1.89 -8.89
CA ASP A 123 24.19 -1.49 -10.25
C ASP A 123 23.55 -2.63 -11.04
N SER A 124 23.89 -3.87 -10.72
CA SER A 124 23.32 -5.08 -11.32
C SER A 124 21.91 -5.42 -10.80
N ILE A 125 21.48 -4.79 -9.71
CA ILE A 125 20.18 -5.04 -9.07
C ILE A 125 19.38 -3.72 -9.06
N GLN A 126 18.56 -3.52 -10.08
CA GLN A 126 17.77 -2.30 -10.25
C GLN A 126 16.93 -1.96 -9.02
N SER A 127 16.32 -2.97 -8.36
CA SER A 127 15.51 -2.73 -7.16
C SER A 127 16.30 -2.13 -6.01
N SER A 128 17.60 -2.41 -5.89
CA SER A 128 18.46 -1.83 -4.85
C SER A 128 18.79 -0.35 -5.12
N MET A 129 19.03 -0.02 -6.39
CA MET A 129 19.26 1.36 -6.84
C MET A 129 18.01 2.22 -6.61
N GLU A 130 16.85 1.72 -7.04
CA GLU A 130 15.58 2.40 -6.85
C GLU A 130 15.20 2.56 -5.37
N ALA A 131 15.49 1.55 -4.53
CA ALA A 131 15.24 1.61 -3.10
C ALA A 131 16.07 2.70 -2.40
N LYS A 132 17.34 2.87 -2.79
CA LYS A 132 18.18 3.99 -2.36
C LYS A 132 17.57 5.32 -2.77
N GLU A 133 17.20 5.47 -4.05
CA GLU A 133 16.63 6.70 -4.60
C GLU A 133 15.31 7.06 -3.87
N ILE A 134 14.43 6.10 -3.63
CA ILE A 134 13.17 6.30 -2.89
C ILE A 134 13.47 6.76 -1.45
N THR A 135 14.46 6.15 -0.80
CA THR A 135 14.90 6.54 0.55
C THR A 135 15.37 8.00 0.58
N GLU A 136 16.15 8.43 -0.41
CA GLU A 136 16.62 9.80 -0.52
C GLU A 136 15.50 10.78 -0.83
N LEU A 137 14.62 10.44 -1.79
CA LEU A 137 13.45 11.26 -2.16
C LEU A 137 12.49 11.43 -1.00
N SER A 138 12.23 10.37 -0.22
CA SER A 138 11.34 10.45 0.95
C SER A 138 11.83 11.44 1.99
N LYS A 139 13.14 11.49 2.24
CA LYS A 139 13.79 12.48 3.13
C LYS A 139 13.71 13.88 2.56
N LYS A 140 14.00 14.04 1.26
CA LYS A 140 13.97 15.33 0.57
C LYS A 140 12.57 15.94 0.55
N GLU A 141 11.55 15.11 0.37
CA GLU A 141 10.15 15.55 0.38
C GLU A 141 9.58 15.73 1.80
N GLY A 142 10.33 15.35 2.84
CA GLY A 142 9.90 15.49 4.23
C GLY A 142 8.69 14.62 4.56
N LEU A 143 8.63 13.39 4.02
CA LEU A 143 7.51 12.49 4.29
C LEU A 143 7.48 12.12 5.78
N ASP A 144 6.29 12.11 6.35
CA ASP A 144 6.06 11.83 7.76
C ASP A 144 6.03 10.30 8.03
N ALA A 145 7.16 9.67 7.78
CA ALA A 145 7.43 8.24 7.94
C ALA A 145 8.94 8.03 8.05
N ASP A 146 9.35 6.93 8.65
CA ASP A 146 10.73 6.48 8.60
C ASP A 146 10.88 5.52 7.40
N VAL A 147 11.54 5.96 6.34
CA VAL A 147 11.71 5.22 5.09
C VAL A 147 13.16 4.83 4.91
N PHE A 148 13.44 3.55 4.69
CA PHE A 148 14.78 3.05 4.49
C PHE A 148 14.83 1.83 3.58
N GLY A 149 15.84 1.79 2.72
CA GLY A 149 16.21 0.69 1.83
C GLY A 149 17.46 1.04 1.00
N PRO A 150 18.00 0.03 0.29
CA PRO A 150 17.45 -1.32 0.12
C PRO A 150 17.53 -2.18 1.39
N LEU A 151 16.58 -3.08 1.57
CA LEU A 151 16.57 -4.11 2.59
C LEU A 151 16.11 -5.45 2.01
N ALA A 152 16.80 -6.54 2.30
CA ALA A 152 16.33 -7.89 2.06
C ALA A 152 15.23 -8.26 3.07
N PHE A 153 14.42 -9.27 2.77
CA PHE A 153 13.22 -9.60 3.54
C PHE A 153 13.49 -9.84 5.03
N ASP A 154 14.49 -10.66 5.34
CA ASP A 154 14.89 -10.95 6.71
C ASP A 154 15.32 -9.68 7.47
N ASN A 155 16.01 -8.77 6.78
CA ASN A 155 16.46 -7.50 7.35
C ASN A 155 15.33 -6.47 7.51
N CYS A 156 14.18 -6.68 6.86
CA CYS A 156 13.00 -5.86 7.09
C CYS A 156 12.29 -6.21 8.41
N ILE A 157 12.21 -7.51 8.75
CA ILE A 157 11.31 -8.02 9.80
C ILE A 157 12.03 -8.63 11.01
N SER A 158 13.35 -8.89 10.92
CA SER A 158 14.11 -9.51 11.99
C SER A 158 15.23 -8.61 12.47
N LYS A 159 15.10 -8.12 13.72
CA LYS A 159 16.15 -7.32 14.39
C LYS A 159 17.47 -8.06 14.45
N LYS A 160 17.42 -9.38 14.72
CA LYS A 160 18.61 -10.24 14.77
C LYS A 160 19.33 -10.29 13.41
N SER A 161 18.57 -10.43 12.31
CA SER A 161 19.15 -10.44 10.96
C SER A 161 19.79 -9.09 10.62
N ALA A 162 19.10 -7.99 10.92
CA ALA A 162 19.63 -6.64 10.73
C ALA A 162 20.92 -6.39 11.54
N GLU A 163 20.98 -6.86 12.79
CA GLU A 163 22.17 -6.77 13.64
C GLU A 163 23.35 -7.55 13.08
N ILE A 164 23.14 -8.80 12.64
CA ILE A 164 24.17 -9.65 12.02
C ILE A 164 24.78 -8.96 10.78
N LYS A 165 23.95 -8.28 10.00
CA LYS A 165 24.34 -7.51 8.82
C LYS A 165 24.91 -6.13 9.14
N GLY A 166 24.91 -5.74 10.41
CA GLY A 166 25.41 -4.42 10.86
C GLY A 166 24.58 -3.23 10.40
N ILE A 167 23.30 -3.45 10.05
CA ILE A 167 22.41 -2.41 9.54
C ILE A 167 21.89 -1.57 10.72
N LYS A 168 22.35 -0.32 10.80
CA LYS A 168 21.95 0.62 11.88
C LYS A 168 20.89 1.59 11.37
N ASN A 169 19.64 1.17 11.38
CA ASN A 169 18.50 2.01 11.03
C ASN A 169 17.25 1.59 11.82
N VAL A 170 16.38 2.54 12.14
CA VAL A 170 15.16 2.29 12.92
C VAL A 170 14.13 1.43 12.21
N VAL A 171 14.20 1.33 10.89
CA VAL A 171 13.33 0.51 10.04
C VAL A 171 13.81 -0.93 9.99
N ALA A 172 15.14 -1.13 10.00
CA ALA A 172 15.73 -2.46 9.85
C ALA A 172 15.32 -3.39 11.01
N GLY A 173 14.73 -4.52 10.64
CA GLY A 173 14.23 -5.54 11.57
C GLY A 173 12.94 -5.18 12.29
N ASP A 174 12.32 -4.04 11.97
CA ASP A 174 11.13 -3.54 12.67
C ASP A 174 10.16 -2.79 11.72
N ALA A 175 10.14 -3.16 10.46
CA ALA A 175 9.28 -2.54 9.48
C ALA A 175 7.79 -2.77 9.79
N ASP A 176 6.97 -1.73 9.61
CA ASP A 176 5.52 -1.80 9.60
C ASP A 176 4.99 -2.05 8.18
N VAL A 177 5.74 -1.57 7.19
CA VAL A 177 5.38 -1.60 5.78
C VAL A 177 6.54 -2.11 4.94
N LEU A 178 6.25 -3.02 4.01
CA LEU A 178 7.13 -3.43 2.93
C LEU A 178 6.65 -2.79 1.61
N LEU A 179 7.46 -1.91 1.04
CA LEU A 179 7.26 -1.41 -0.32
C LEU A 179 8.04 -2.33 -1.27
N VAL A 180 7.30 -3.19 -2.00
CA VAL A 180 7.91 -4.18 -2.90
C VAL A 180 8.29 -3.58 -4.26
N PRO A 181 9.30 -4.13 -4.96
CA PRO A 181 9.81 -3.56 -6.21
C PRO A 181 8.86 -3.75 -7.39
N SER A 182 8.10 -4.86 -7.42
CA SER A 182 7.18 -5.24 -8.49
C SER A 182 6.18 -6.29 -8.01
N VAL A 183 5.17 -6.57 -8.80
CA VAL A 183 4.20 -7.66 -8.58
C VAL A 183 4.77 -8.95 -9.14
#